data_1a694fc015cf550b7e927f13b087511a
#
_entry.id   1a694fc015cf550b7e927f13b087511a
#
_cell.length_a   1.000
_cell.length_b   1.000
_cell.length_c   1.000
_cell.angle_alpha   90.00
_cell.angle_beta   90.00
_cell.angle_gamma   90.00
#
_symmetry.space_group_name_H-M   'P 1'
#
loop_
_entity.id
_entity.type
_entity.pdbx_description
1 polymer ?
#
loop_
_entity_poly.entity_id
_entity_poly.type
_entity_poly.pdbx_seq_one_letter_code
_entity_poly.pdbx_strand_id
1 'polypeptide(L)'
;MPSSVVEEYIEKFSNSNLIERKGTLVKVNPFQRLKIAIKATSFGADIEKVCRNLSWKEFEDVAVIAFQTNGYSTVEHFRFRHENRMWEIDVLAIKGRIVACVDCKRWMKRLTASTMSRVVKAQIERVKALSTVIPRVRETLVFLAEGRILLLPVILSLVPASSKFYNGVPIVPILQLQNFLDELPAYVHLMNYVEVEL
;
A
#
# COMPACT_ATOMS: atom_id res chain seq x y z
N MET A 1 -13.79 3.17 32.23
CA MET A 1 -14.71 2.20 31.64
C MET A 1 -14.84 1.05 32.63
N PRO A 2 -16.05 0.55 32.96
CA PRO A 2 -16.23 -0.59 33.86
C PRO A 2 -15.55 -1.85 33.31
N SER A 3 -14.98 -2.69 34.18
CA SER A 3 -14.26 -3.92 33.80
C SER A 3 -15.13 -4.88 32.98
N SER A 4 -16.42 -4.98 33.28
CA SER A 4 -17.40 -5.82 32.57
C SER A 4 -17.59 -5.40 31.09
N VAL A 5 -17.56 -4.11 30.82
CA VAL A 5 -17.66 -3.57 29.43
C VAL A 5 -16.40 -3.88 28.62
N VAL A 6 -15.23 -3.77 29.26
CA VAL A 6 -13.94 -4.13 28.61
C VAL A 6 -13.93 -5.61 28.24
N GLU A 7 -14.37 -6.49 29.15
CA GLU A 7 -14.43 -7.93 28.92
C GLU A 7 -15.37 -8.29 27.79
N GLU A 8 -16.55 -7.67 27.70
CA GLU A 8 -17.50 -7.86 26.60
C GLU A 8 -16.89 -7.49 25.23
N TYR A 9 -16.13 -6.37 25.14
CA TYR A 9 -15.46 -6.01 23.90
C TYR A 9 -14.32 -6.98 23.54
N ILE A 10 -13.54 -7.45 24.52
CA ILE A 10 -12.49 -8.45 24.30
C ILE A 10 -13.09 -9.74 23.75
N GLU A 11 -14.20 -10.22 24.30
CA GLU A 11 -14.90 -11.40 23.79
C GLU A 11 -15.43 -11.20 22.36
N LYS A 12 -16.09 -10.09 22.09
CA LYS A 12 -16.59 -9.75 20.75
C LYS A 12 -15.45 -9.70 19.71
N PHE A 13 -14.32 -9.10 20.06
CA PHE A 13 -13.17 -9.01 19.18
C PHE A 13 -12.47 -10.35 18.98
N SER A 14 -12.39 -11.18 20.02
CA SER A 14 -11.86 -12.54 19.93
C SER A 14 -12.72 -13.43 19.03
N ASN A 15 -14.05 -13.42 19.22
CA ASN A 15 -15.00 -14.17 18.40
C ASN A 15 -15.01 -13.73 16.93
N SER A 16 -14.62 -12.48 16.66
CA SER A 16 -14.51 -11.94 15.30
C SER A 16 -13.08 -12.11 14.71
N ASN A 17 -12.18 -12.85 15.35
CA ASN A 17 -10.76 -13.02 14.97
C ASN A 17 -10.01 -11.69 14.81
N LEU A 18 -10.44 -10.66 15.53
CA LEU A 18 -9.77 -9.35 15.54
C LEU A 18 -8.63 -9.26 16.56
N ILE A 19 -8.64 -10.15 17.54
CA ILE A 19 -7.59 -10.27 18.55
C ILE A 19 -7.38 -11.75 18.91
N GLU A 20 -6.22 -12.07 19.46
CA GLU A 20 -5.93 -13.35 20.10
C GLU A 20 -5.87 -13.16 21.61
N ARG A 21 -6.66 -13.95 22.36
CA ARG A 21 -6.63 -13.93 23.80
C ARG A 21 -5.87 -15.14 24.35
N LYS A 22 -4.88 -14.89 25.23
CA LYS A 22 -4.15 -15.92 25.97
C LYS A 22 -4.22 -15.59 27.48
N GLY A 23 -5.20 -16.15 28.17
CA GLY A 23 -5.46 -15.81 29.59
C GLY A 23 -5.85 -14.34 29.76
N THR A 24 -5.05 -13.58 30.49
CA THR A 24 -5.23 -12.12 30.69
C THR A 24 -4.57 -11.26 29.62
N LEU A 25 -3.76 -11.87 28.72
CA LEU A 25 -3.06 -11.14 27.67
C LEU A 25 -3.87 -11.12 26.38
N VAL A 26 -3.91 -9.96 25.73
CA VAL A 26 -4.46 -9.76 24.40
C VAL A 26 -3.32 -9.50 23.42
N LYS A 27 -3.21 -10.30 22.38
CA LYS A 27 -2.29 -10.10 21.27
C LYS A 27 -3.04 -9.66 20.03
N VAL A 28 -2.41 -8.77 19.27
CA VAL A 28 -2.96 -8.25 18.02
C VAL A 28 -1.81 -8.14 17.01
N ASN A 29 -1.95 -8.80 15.88
CA ASN A 29 -0.99 -8.69 14.78
C ASN A 29 -1.31 -7.46 13.88
N PRO A 30 -0.40 -7.02 12.98
CA PRO A 30 -0.61 -5.85 12.12
C PRO A 30 -1.89 -5.92 11.29
N PHE A 31 -2.24 -7.09 10.76
CA PHE A 31 -3.45 -7.29 9.97
C PHE A 31 -4.73 -7.17 10.80
N GLN A 32 -4.73 -7.71 12.02
CA GLN A 32 -5.84 -7.55 12.96
C GLN A 32 -6.01 -6.09 13.39
N ARG A 33 -4.90 -5.36 13.64
CA ARG A 33 -4.94 -3.92 13.94
C ARG A 33 -5.57 -3.12 12.81
N LEU A 34 -5.23 -3.44 11.54
CA LEU A 34 -5.87 -2.82 10.41
C LEU A 34 -7.37 -3.14 10.35
N LYS A 35 -7.77 -4.40 10.52
CA LYS A 35 -9.19 -4.78 10.54
C LYS A 35 -9.96 -4.02 11.62
N ILE A 36 -9.37 -3.83 12.81
CA ILE A 36 -9.95 -3.00 13.88
C ILE A 36 -10.04 -1.54 13.43
N ALA A 37 -9.01 -1.00 12.80
CA ALA A 37 -9.00 0.36 12.28
C ALA A 37 -10.09 0.59 11.22
N ILE A 38 -10.22 -0.33 10.25
CA ILE A 38 -11.29 -0.30 9.23
C ILE A 38 -12.66 -0.33 9.91
N LYS A 39 -12.87 -1.25 10.85
CA LYS A 39 -14.13 -1.39 11.56
C LYS A 39 -14.46 -0.14 12.38
N ALA A 40 -13.49 0.44 13.06
CA ALA A 40 -13.66 1.68 13.81
C ALA A 40 -14.10 2.84 12.89
N THR A 41 -13.47 3.00 11.72
CA THR A 41 -13.82 4.05 10.76
C THR A 41 -15.21 3.81 10.12
N SER A 42 -15.61 2.57 9.87
CA SER A 42 -16.94 2.24 9.38
C SER A 42 -18.05 2.58 10.39
N PHE A 43 -17.71 2.61 11.68
CA PHE A 43 -18.61 3.06 12.76
C PHE A 43 -18.50 4.56 13.08
N GLY A 44 -17.82 5.33 12.20
CA GLY A 44 -17.72 6.79 12.31
C GLY A 44 -16.57 7.30 13.18
N ALA A 45 -15.62 6.44 13.57
CA ALA A 45 -14.41 6.92 14.24
C ALA A 45 -13.61 7.83 13.30
N ASP A 46 -13.01 8.87 13.89
CA ASP A 46 -12.16 9.82 13.19
C ASP A 46 -10.93 9.08 12.60
N ILE A 47 -10.85 9.06 11.27
CA ILE A 47 -9.81 8.37 10.52
C ILE A 47 -8.40 8.83 10.91
N GLU A 48 -8.21 10.13 11.18
CA GLU A 48 -6.90 10.65 11.58
C GLU A 48 -6.47 10.11 12.94
N LYS A 49 -7.42 10.01 13.88
CA LYS A 49 -7.15 9.42 15.21
C LYS A 49 -6.85 7.93 15.12
N VAL A 50 -7.59 7.20 14.31
CA VAL A 50 -7.35 5.77 14.07
C VAL A 50 -5.98 5.55 13.45
N CYS A 51 -5.64 6.30 12.41
CA CYS A 51 -4.40 6.19 11.68
C CYS A 51 -3.15 6.53 12.52
N ARG A 52 -3.28 7.41 13.52
CA ARG A 52 -2.19 7.72 14.46
C ARG A 52 -1.72 6.50 15.28
N ASN A 53 -2.60 5.52 15.45
CA ASN A 53 -2.30 4.31 16.22
C ASN A 53 -1.65 3.20 15.38
N LEU A 54 -1.51 3.37 14.05
CA LEU A 54 -0.78 2.45 13.19
C LEU A 54 0.67 2.92 13.06
N SER A 55 1.64 2.01 13.25
CA SER A 55 3.05 2.30 12.98
C SER A 55 3.32 2.37 11.47
N TRP A 56 4.46 2.93 11.07
CA TRP A 56 4.88 2.95 9.66
C TRP A 56 4.99 1.54 9.09
N LYS A 57 5.65 0.65 9.83
CA LYS A 57 5.84 -0.73 9.41
C LYS A 57 4.51 -1.47 9.25
N GLU A 58 3.58 -1.32 10.19
CA GLU A 58 2.24 -1.93 10.07
C GLU A 58 1.50 -1.45 8.81
N PHE A 59 1.71 -0.20 8.40
CA PHE A 59 1.11 0.33 7.18
C PHE A 59 1.71 -0.32 5.92
N GLU A 60 3.02 -0.51 5.87
CA GLU A 60 3.70 -1.21 4.78
C GLU A 60 3.36 -2.70 4.76
N ASP A 61 3.41 -3.38 5.91
CA ASP A 61 3.05 -4.80 6.06
C ASP A 61 1.62 -5.07 5.54
N VAL A 62 0.70 -4.15 5.84
CA VAL A 62 -0.69 -4.25 5.35
C VAL A 62 -0.77 -4.11 3.83
N ALA A 63 -0.02 -3.18 3.26
CA ALA A 63 0.05 -3.03 1.81
C ALA A 63 0.53 -4.34 1.16
N VAL A 64 1.63 -4.89 1.67
CA VAL A 64 2.19 -6.17 1.20
C VAL A 64 1.15 -7.29 1.28
N ILE A 65 0.50 -7.47 2.43
CA ILE A 65 -0.52 -8.51 2.63
C ILE A 65 -1.69 -8.31 1.66
N ALA A 66 -2.16 -7.07 1.47
CA ALA A 66 -3.25 -6.79 0.54
C ALA A 66 -2.89 -7.14 -0.90
N PHE A 67 -1.69 -6.80 -1.37
CA PHE A 67 -1.22 -7.19 -2.70
C PHE A 67 -1.11 -8.71 -2.82
N GLN A 68 -0.51 -9.39 -1.84
CA GLN A 68 -0.34 -10.85 -1.85
C GLN A 68 -1.67 -11.61 -1.86
N THR A 69 -2.65 -11.18 -1.06
CA THR A 69 -3.99 -11.80 -1.04
C THR A 69 -4.76 -11.60 -2.35
N ASN A 70 -4.38 -10.60 -3.14
CA ASN A 70 -4.90 -10.38 -4.49
C ASN A 70 -4.06 -11.03 -5.61
N GLY A 71 -3.14 -11.93 -5.24
CA GLY A 71 -2.36 -12.75 -6.16
C GLY A 71 -1.17 -12.00 -6.81
N TYR A 72 -0.69 -10.93 -6.19
CA TYR A 72 0.56 -10.29 -6.56
C TYR A 72 1.74 -10.93 -5.82
N SER A 73 2.86 -11.13 -6.49
CA SER A 73 4.14 -11.36 -5.86
C SER A 73 4.72 -10.02 -5.44
N THR A 74 5.29 -9.92 -4.24
CA THR A 74 5.78 -8.64 -3.70
C THR A 74 7.26 -8.70 -3.36
N VAL A 75 7.96 -7.59 -3.60
CA VAL A 75 9.32 -7.33 -3.11
C VAL A 75 9.28 -6.03 -2.32
N GLU A 76 9.67 -6.12 -1.04
CA GLU A 76 9.70 -4.98 -0.12
C GLU A 76 11.05 -4.27 -0.21
N HIS A 77 11.02 -2.93 -0.04
CA HIS A 77 12.21 -2.08 0.00
C HIS A 77 13.18 -2.34 -1.16
N PHE A 78 12.63 -2.43 -2.39
CA PHE A 78 13.44 -2.69 -3.57
C PHE A 78 14.36 -1.52 -3.87
N ARG A 79 15.68 -1.75 -3.66
CA ARG A 79 16.73 -0.75 -3.86
C ARG A 79 17.48 -0.99 -5.15
N PHE A 80 17.71 0.08 -5.90
CA PHE A 80 18.47 0.04 -7.14
C PHE A 80 19.27 1.33 -7.34
N ARG A 81 20.33 1.24 -8.14
CA ARG A 81 21.17 2.37 -8.47
C ARG A 81 20.94 2.82 -9.90
N HIS A 82 20.69 4.10 -10.10
CA HIS A 82 20.58 4.74 -11.41
C HIS A 82 21.22 6.13 -11.34
N GLU A 83 22.09 6.47 -12.33
CA GLU A 83 22.78 7.77 -12.42
C GLU A 83 23.45 8.22 -11.10
N ASN A 84 24.26 7.34 -10.51
CA ASN A 84 24.95 7.58 -9.24
C ASN A 84 24.05 7.85 -8.02
N ARG A 85 22.73 7.69 -8.14
CA ARG A 85 21.75 7.84 -7.07
C ARG A 85 21.18 6.49 -6.67
N MET A 86 21.03 6.26 -5.36
CA MET A 86 20.24 5.16 -4.83
C MET A 86 18.78 5.53 -4.81
N TRP A 87 17.95 4.62 -5.30
CA TRP A 87 16.51 4.70 -5.33
C TRP A 87 15.90 3.55 -4.53
N GLU A 88 14.74 3.77 -3.97
CA GLU A 88 13.98 2.75 -3.25
C GLU A 88 12.50 2.81 -3.65
N ILE A 89 11.90 1.63 -3.84
CA ILE A 89 10.46 1.43 -3.97
C ILE A 89 10.02 0.65 -2.73
N ASP A 90 9.08 1.19 -1.98
CA ASP A 90 8.66 0.60 -0.71
C ASP A 90 8.05 -0.79 -0.93
N VAL A 91 7.15 -0.93 -1.90
CA VAL A 91 6.59 -2.22 -2.33
C VAL A 91 6.54 -2.29 -3.85
N LEU A 92 7.23 -3.29 -4.41
CA LEU A 92 7.12 -3.66 -5.82
C LEU A 92 6.18 -4.86 -5.91
N ALA A 93 4.98 -4.68 -6.47
CA ALA A 93 3.96 -5.71 -6.55
C ALA A 93 3.72 -6.13 -7.99
N ILE A 94 3.91 -7.43 -8.29
CA ILE A 94 4.00 -8.00 -9.63
C ILE A 94 2.87 -9.00 -9.84
N LYS A 95 2.07 -8.80 -10.89
CA LYS A 95 1.03 -9.76 -11.33
C LYS A 95 0.93 -9.75 -12.85
N GLY A 96 1.38 -10.82 -13.48
CA GLY A 96 1.48 -10.90 -14.93
C GLY A 96 2.35 -9.76 -15.48
N ARG A 97 1.78 -8.93 -16.36
CA ARG A 97 2.47 -7.78 -16.97
C ARG A 97 2.41 -6.51 -16.14
N ILE A 98 1.62 -6.46 -15.08
CA ILE A 98 1.45 -5.28 -14.23
C ILE A 98 2.47 -5.32 -13.10
N VAL A 99 3.25 -4.26 -12.98
CA VAL A 99 4.22 -4.05 -11.91
C VAL A 99 3.85 -2.74 -11.19
N ALA A 100 3.13 -2.84 -10.08
CA ALA A 100 2.80 -1.69 -9.26
C ALA A 100 4.02 -1.29 -8.42
N CYS A 101 4.53 -0.10 -8.69
CA CYS A 101 5.62 0.53 -7.94
C CYS A 101 5.00 1.42 -6.87
N VAL A 102 4.86 0.92 -5.66
CA VAL A 102 4.13 1.57 -4.58
C VAL A 102 5.07 2.39 -3.71
N ASP A 103 4.70 3.64 -3.49
CA ASP A 103 5.33 4.55 -2.53
C ASP A 103 4.35 4.77 -1.39
N CYS A 104 4.70 4.31 -0.20
CA CYS A 104 3.88 4.37 0.99
C CYS A 104 4.02 5.73 1.68
N LYS A 105 2.92 6.42 1.94
CA LYS A 105 2.92 7.74 2.56
C LYS A 105 1.98 7.79 3.75
N ARG A 106 2.55 7.79 4.94
CA ARG A 106 1.80 7.93 6.20
C ARG A 106 1.47 9.40 6.49
N TRP A 107 0.65 10.00 5.62
CA TRP A 107 0.17 11.33 5.91
C TRP A 107 -0.93 11.29 6.97
N MET A 108 -0.82 12.18 7.94
CA MET A 108 -1.74 12.30 9.09
C MET A 108 -2.82 13.35 8.82
N LYS A 109 -2.70 14.13 7.76
CA LYS A 109 -3.62 15.20 7.36
C LYS A 109 -3.87 15.14 5.87
N ARG A 110 -5.01 15.69 5.46
CA ARG A 110 -5.38 15.82 4.06
C ARG A 110 -4.29 16.57 3.28
N LEU A 111 -3.90 16.04 2.14
CA LEU A 111 -2.83 16.59 1.32
C LEU A 111 -3.28 17.85 0.59
N THR A 112 -2.38 18.84 0.54
CA THR A 112 -2.50 19.98 -0.34
C THR A 112 -2.13 19.60 -1.77
N ALA A 113 -2.65 20.34 -2.77
CA ALA A 113 -2.32 20.11 -4.17
C ALA A 113 -0.82 20.20 -4.46
N SER A 114 -0.11 21.13 -3.80
CA SER A 114 1.35 21.29 -3.95
C SER A 114 2.13 20.09 -3.42
N THR A 115 1.72 19.52 -2.29
CA THR A 115 2.33 18.32 -1.73
C THR A 115 2.09 17.11 -2.64
N MET A 116 0.86 16.95 -3.16
CA MET A 116 0.54 15.88 -4.11
C MET A 116 1.39 15.98 -5.38
N SER A 117 1.48 17.19 -5.96
CA SER A 117 2.30 17.43 -7.15
C SER A 117 3.74 16.99 -6.96
N ARG A 118 4.36 17.39 -5.86
CA ARG A 118 5.75 17.05 -5.54
C ARG A 118 5.95 15.53 -5.39
N VAL A 119 5.06 14.87 -4.67
CA VAL A 119 5.19 13.44 -4.38
C VAL A 119 4.93 12.60 -5.63
N VAL A 120 3.91 12.94 -6.41
CA VAL A 120 3.61 12.26 -7.68
C VAL A 120 4.76 12.43 -8.66
N LYS A 121 5.32 13.66 -8.80
CA LYS A 121 6.50 13.88 -9.65
C LYS A 121 7.68 13.01 -9.23
N ALA A 122 7.99 12.97 -7.95
CA ALA A 122 9.08 12.13 -7.44
C ALA A 122 8.82 10.64 -7.69
N GLN A 123 7.59 10.17 -7.59
CA GLN A 123 7.25 8.77 -7.87
C GLN A 123 7.36 8.42 -9.36
N ILE A 124 6.92 9.32 -10.25
CA ILE A 124 7.10 9.15 -11.70
C ILE A 124 8.59 9.08 -12.05
N GLU A 125 9.41 9.97 -11.49
CA GLU A 125 10.87 9.96 -11.70
C GLU A 125 11.50 8.64 -11.23
N ARG A 126 11.08 8.14 -10.07
CA ARG A 126 11.54 6.85 -9.53
C ARG A 126 11.20 5.68 -10.43
N VAL A 127 9.97 5.64 -10.95
CA VAL A 127 9.53 4.57 -11.87
C VAL A 127 10.24 4.66 -13.23
N LYS A 128 10.50 5.87 -13.73
CA LYS A 128 11.34 6.08 -14.92
C LYS A 128 12.77 5.61 -14.70
N ALA A 129 13.37 5.91 -13.55
CA ALA A 129 14.70 5.39 -13.21
C ALA A 129 14.69 3.85 -13.14
N LEU A 130 13.65 3.25 -12.54
CA LEU A 130 13.50 1.79 -12.52
C LEU A 130 13.41 1.20 -13.93
N SER A 131 12.65 1.81 -14.84
CA SER A 131 12.45 1.27 -16.19
C SER A 131 13.76 1.08 -16.97
N THR A 132 14.78 1.91 -16.69
CA THR A 132 16.10 1.77 -17.31
C THR A 132 16.98 0.67 -16.70
N VAL A 133 16.67 0.29 -15.46
CA VAL A 133 17.47 -0.67 -14.67
C VAL A 133 16.85 -2.06 -14.68
N ILE A 134 15.52 -2.17 -14.72
CA ILE A 134 14.79 -3.42 -14.56
C ILE A 134 15.20 -4.53 -15.53
N PRO A 135 15.55 -4.27 -16.81
CA PRO A 135 16.05 -5.32 -17.71
C PRO A 135 17.33 -5.97 -17.22
N ARG A 136 18.18 -5.21 -16.50
CA ARG A 136 19.48 -5.70 -15.97
C ARG A 136 19.34 -6.48 -14.67
N VAL A 137 18.29 -6.21 -13.89
CA VAL A 137 18.03 -6.86 -12.60
C VAL A 137 16.92 -7.90 -12.68
N ARG A 138 16.46 -8.21 -13.89
CA ARG A 138 15.38 -9.17 -14.16
C ARG A 138 15.60 -10.50 -13.44
N GLU A 139 16.81 -11.04 -13.46
CA GLU A 139 17.13 -12.33 -12.83
C GLU A 139 16.87 -12.33 -11.32
N THR A 140 16.95 -11.16 -10.67
CA THR A 140 16.60 -11.02 -9.25
C THR A 140 15.10 -10.91 -8.99
N LEU A 141 14.32 -10.66 -10.04
CA LEU A 141 12.86 -10.49 -9.98
C LEU A 141 12.17 -11.66 -10.69
N VAL A 142 12.32 -12.86 -10.15
CA VAL A 142 11.85 -14.14 -10.73
C VAL A 142 10.35 -14.20 -11.05
N PHE A 143 9.57 -13.23 -10.58
CA PHE A 143 8.12 -13.14 -10.83
C PHE A 143 7.77 -12.27 -12.04
N LEU A 144 8.76 -11.65 -12.70
CA LEU A 144 8.51 -10.83 -13.89
C LEU A 144 8.16 -11.71 -15.08
N ALA A 145 7.06 -11.36 -15.76
CA ALA A 145 6.70 -11.97 -17.02
C ALA A 145 7.70 -11.61 -18.11
N GLU A 146 7.87 -12.52 -19.08
CA GLU A 146 8.62 -12.22 -20.29
C GLU A 146 7.84 -11.26 -21.21
N GLY A 147 8.59 -10.49 -22.01
CA GLY A 147 8.06 -9.52 -22.94
C GLY A 147 7.67 -8.22 -22.27
N ARG A 148 6.57 -7.63 -22.72
CA ARG A 148 6.16 -6.28 -22.36
C ARG A 148 5.52 -6.21 -20.98
N ILE A 149 6.09 -5.41 -20.08
CA ILE A 149 5.55 -5.12 -18.75
C ILE A 149 5.17 -3.64 -18.59
N LEU A 150 4.26 -3.35 -17.68
CA LEU A 150 3.77 -2.01 -17.35
C LEU A 150 4.19 -1.65 -15.93
N LEU A 151 5.12 -0.71 -15.79
CA LEU A 151 5.52 -0.17 -14.48
C LEU A 151 4.58 0.95 -14.11
N LEU A 152 3.75 0.73 -13.12
CA LEU A 152 2.70 1.64 -12.66
C LEU A 152 3.12 2.36 -11.39
N PRO A 153 3.35 3.69 -11.40
CA PRO A 153 3.54 4.46 -10.19
C PRO A 153 2.24 4.50 -9.37
N VAL A 154 2.30 4.10 -8.11
CA VAL A 154 1.18 4.13 -7.17
C VAL A 154 1.63 4.84 -5.90
N ILE A 155 0.78 5.70 -5.35
CA ILE A 155 0.97 6.28 -4.03
C ILE A 155 -0.09 5.69 -3.10
N LEU A 156 0.35 5.00 -2.07
CA LEU A 156 -0.51 4.49 -1.02
C LEU A 156 -0.52 5.47 0.14
N SER A 157 -1.69 5.93 0.55
CA SER A 157 -1.85 6.90 1.62
C SER A 157 -2.66 6.34 2.78
N LEU A 158 -2.40 6.85 3.98
CA LEU A 158 -3.16 6.45 5.17
C LEU A 158 -4.54 7.08 5.18
N VAL A 159 -4.64 8.33 4.75
CA VAL A 159 -5.87 9.12 4.72
C VAL A 159 -6.25 9.48 3.28
N PRO A 160 -7.54 9.74 3.00
CA PRO A 160 -7.97 10.19 1.68
C PRO A 160 -7.26 11.48 1.25
N ALA A 161 -6.79 11.50 0.00
CA ALA A 161 -6.31 12.71 -0.65
C ALA A 161 -7.49 13.56 -1.18
N SER A 162 -7.22 14.78 -1.60
CA SER A 162 -8.24 15.65 -2.24
C SER A 162 -8.64 15.15 -3.63
N SER A 163 -7.81 14.35 -4.27
CA SER A 163 -8.07 13.70 -5.56
C SER A 163 -7.59 12.25 -5.53
N LYS A 164 -8.33 11.36 -6.19
CA LYS A 164 -7.94 9.94 -6.37
C LYS A 164 -6.79 9.75 -7.35
N PHE A 165 -6.61 10.69 -8.27
CA PHE A 165 -5.55 10.69 -9.28
C PHE A 165 -4.91 12.07 -9.38
N TYR A 166 -3.61 12.08 -9.63
CA TYR A 166 -2.88 13.29 -10.00
C TYR A 166 -1.90 12.95 -11.13
N ASN A 167 -2.00 13.65 -12.27
CA ASN A 167 -1.24 13.32 -13.50
C ASN A 167 -1.31 11.85 -13.90
N GLY A 168 -2.48 11.23 -13.78
CA GLY A 168 -2.68 9.80 -14.09
C GLY A 168 -2.12 8.83 -13.05
N VAL A 169 -1.46 9.30 -12.00
CA VAL A 169 -0.95 8.46 -10.90
C VAL A 169 -2.04 8.28 -9.84
N PRO A 170 -2.42 7.04 -9.50
CA PRO A 170 -3.40 6.79 -8.46
C PRO A 170 -2.83 7.11 -7.07
N ILE A 171 -3.65 7.79 -6.26
CA ILE A 171 -3.40 8.05 -4.84
C ILE A 171 -4.46 7.28 -4.07
N VAL A 172 -4.06 6.15 -3.54
CA VAL A 172 -4.98 5.14 -2.98
C VAL A 172 -4.95 5.21 -1.46
N PRO A 173 -6.06 5.55 -0.80
CA PRO A 173 -6.15 5.37 0.64
C PRO A 173 -6.09 3.88 1.00
N ILE A 174 -5.39 3.53 2.08
CA ILE A 174 -5.22 2.13 2.49
C ILE A 174 -6.56 1.39 2.64
N LEU A 175 -7.60 2.07 3.12
CA LEU A 175 -8.94 1.49 3.28
C LEU A 175 -9.65 1.22 1.94
N GLN A 176 -9.17 1.80 0.84
CA GLN A 176 -9.70 1.59 -0.52
C GLN A 176 -8.78 0.71 -1.37
N LEU A 177 -7.68 0.20 -0.79
CA LEU A 177 -6.70 -0.58 -1.53
C LEU A 177 -7.32 -1.83 -2.16
N GLN A 178 -8.21 -2.54 -1.44
CA GLN A 178 -8.88 -3.71 -1.98
C GLN A 178 -9.66 -3.38 -3.27
N ASN A 179 -10.53 -2.39 -3.23
CA ASN A 179 -11.33 -1.97 -4.39
C ASN A 179 -10.43 -1.53 -5.55
N PHE A 180 -9.34 -0.82 -5.24
CA PHE A 180 -8.36 -0.42 -6.26
C PHE A 180 -7.71 -1.63 -6.94
N LEU A 181 -7.34 -2.67 -6.18
CA LEU A 181 -6.70 -3.88 -6.71
C LEU A 181 -7.67 -4.71 -7.57
N ASP A 182 -8.93 -4.76 -7.20
CA ASP A 182 -9.98 -5.45 -7.95
C ASP A 182 -10.22 -4.77 -9.33
N GLU A 183 -10.14 -3.44 -9.36
CA GLU A 183 -10.37 -2.62 -10.57
C GLU A 183 -9.11 -2.42 -11.42
N LEU A 184 -7.91 -2.52 -10.84
CA LEU A 184 -6.65 -2.19 -11.49
C LEU A 184 -6.43 -2.87 -12.86
N PRO A 185 -6.69 -4.17 -13.04
CA PRO A 185 -6.46 -4.81 -14.34
C PRO A 185 -7.31 -4.22 -15.47
N ALA A 186 -8.51 -3.75 -15.17
CA ALA A 186 -9.42 -3.15 -16.13
C ALA A 186 -9.05 -1.71 -16.53
N TYR A 187 -8.49 -0.95 -15.60
CA TYR A 187 -8.27 0.49 -15.76
C TYR A 187 -6.80 0.91 -15.87
N VAL A 188 -5.84 -0.02 -15.83
CA VAL A 188 -4.40 0.29 -15.90
C VAL A 188 -4.03 1.13 -17.12
N HIS A 189 -4.69 0.91 -18.27
CA HIS A 189 -4.45 1.63 -19.52
C HIS A 189 -4.84 3.12 -19.46
N LEU A 190 -5.64 3.54 -18.49
CA LEU A 190 -6.02 4.94 -18.26
C LEU A 190 -5.08 5.65 -17.27
N MET A 191 -4.15 4.92 -16.67
CA MET A 191 -3.23 5.44 -15.69
C MET A 191 -1.90 5.84 -16.31
N ASN A 192 -1.08 6.58 -15.57
CA ASN A 192 0.31 6.82 -15.95
C ASN A 192 1.11 5.55 -15.73
N TYR A 193 1.78 5.05 -16.75
CA TYR A 193 2.69 3.90 -16.64
C TYR A 193 3.90 4.09 -17.56
N VAL A 194 4.94 3.34 -17.29
CA VAL A 194 6.11 3.21 -18.18
C VAL A 194 6.14 1.78 -18.70
N GLU A 195 6.14 1.65 -20.01
CA GLU A 195 6.23 0.35 -20.69
C GLU A 195 7.68 -0.05 -20.86
N VAL A 196 8.00 -1.30 -20.55
CA VAL A 196 9.35 -1.86 -20.70
C VAL A 196 9.27 -3.22 -21.37
N GLU A 197 10.13 -3.47 -22.34
CA GLU A 197 10.34 -4.78 -22.96
C GLU A 197 11.44 -5.52 -22.22
N LEU A 198 11.20 -6.81 -21.83
CA LEU A 198 12.11 -7.64 -21.05
C LEU A 198 12.57 -8.87 -21.82
#